data_94be4167c84d9c36ee61bb31de9f0252
#
_entry.id   94be4167c84d9c36ee61bb31de9f0252
#
_cell.length_a   1.000
_cell.length_b   1.000
_cell.length_c   1.000
_cell.angle_alpha   90.00
_cell.angle_beta   90.00
_cell.angle_gamma   90.00
#
_symmetry.space_group_name_H-M   'P 1'
#
loop_
_entity.id
_entity.type
_entity.pdbx_description
1 polymer ?
#
loop_
_entity_poly.entity_id
_entity_poly.type
_entity_poly.pdbx_seq_one_letter_code
_entity_poly.pdbx_strand_id
1 'polypeptide(L)'
;MYGLDPVNTRISFNIRYFGTPWVSARFPDFGGQFVLDRHGAASRVDVSIQMASVDCHDSYWNDRLRSPDWLDVQRYPQMSFHSEHVEFQGSDRAVASGELNLHGITRQVELEISQLSCPAASAAGDTCSFVAHALVKRSDYGFAHGLWIGGNQVDIAISGVGVRRDASPRNAEAPPAQSTSATGNLTRLR
;
A
#
# COMPACT_ATOMS: atom_id res chain seq x y z
N MET A 1 13.36 3.62 -4.69
CA MET A 1 12.10 2.97 -4.33
C MET A 1 11.88 3.16 -2.84
N TYR A 2 10.67 3.45 -2.41
CA TYR A 2 10.29 3.59 -1.00
C TYR A 2 9.33 2.47 -0.62
N GLY A 3 9.51 1.87 0.56
CA GLY A 3 8.52 0.98 1.17
C GLY A 3 7.73 1.74 2.24
N LEU A 4 6.44 1.48 2.38
CA LEU A 4 5.65 2.07 3.47
C LEU A 4 6.18 1.60 4.82
N ASP A 5 6.32 2.53 5.76
CA ASP A 5 6.69 2.27 7.15
C ASP A 5 5.42 1.95 7.94
N PRO A 6 5.23 0.72 8.42
CA PRO A 6 4.00 0.33 9.12
C PRO A 6 3.86 1.01 10.50
N VAL A 7 4.95 1.49 11.08
CA VAL A 7 4.92 2.17 12.40
C VAL A 7 4.42 3.61 12.26
N ASN A 8 4.89 4.30 11.21
CA ASN A 8 4.63 5.72 11.00
C ASN A 8 3.58 6.01 9.91
N THR A 9 2.96 4.96 9.34
CA THR A 9 1.86 5.12 8.38
C THR A 9 0.55 4.72 9.03
N ARG A 10 -0.51 5.48 8.72
CA ARG A 10 -1.89 5.21 9.13
C ARG A 10 -2.79 5.23 7.91
N ILE A 11 -3.57 4.16 7.76
CA ILE A 11 -4.60 4.04 6.73
C ILE A 11 -5.94 3.93 7.43
N SER A 12 -6.86 4.82 7.08
CA SER A 12 -8.21 4.87 7.65
C SER A 12 -9.25 5.09 6.57
N PHE A 13 -10.48 4.72 6.86
CA PHE A 13 -11.63 5.13 6.09
C PHE A 13 -12.64 5.87 6.97
N ASN A 14 -13.35 6.81 6.36
CA ASN A 14 -14.38 7.59 7.01
C ASN A 14 -15.64 7.55 6.14
N ILE A 15 -16.73 7.10 6.72
CA ILE A 15 -18.04 7.18 6.09
C ILE A 15 -18.74 8.43 6.64
N ARG A 16 -19.16 9.31 5.74
CA ARG A 16 -19.87 10.55 6.11
C ARG A 16 -21.38 10.36 6.05
N TYR A 17 -22.05 10.87 7.07
CA TYR A 17 -23.50 10.99 7.11
C TYR A 17 -23.86 12.47 7.25
N PHE A 18 -24.58 13.03 6.28
CA PHE A 18 -24.91 14.47 6.22
C PHE A 18 -23.70 15.40 6.47
N GLY A 19 -22.53 15.04 5.94
CA GLY A 19 -21.33 15.86 6.06
C GLY A 19 -20.52 15.67 7.35
N THR A 20 -21.02 14.91 8.33
CA THR A 20 -20.29 14.57 9.55
C THR A 20 -19.74 13.14 9.46
N PRO A 21 -18.52 12.85 9.98
CA PRO A 21 -18.02 11.49 10.10
C PRO A 21 -18.96 10.67 10.98
N TRP A 22 -19.47 9.54 10.46
CA TRP A 22 -20.33 8.64 11.21
C TRP A 22 -19.60 7.38 11.68
N VAL A 23 -18.83 6.79 10.79
CA VAL A 23 -17.97 5.64 11.09
C VAL A 23 -16.59 5.94 10.63
N SER A 24 -15.64 5.80 11.53
CA SER A 24 -14.21 5.87 11.23
C SER A 24 -13.56 4.58 11.69
N ALA A 25 -12.78 3.96 10.83
CA ALA A 25 -11.99 2.80 11.18
C ALA A 25 -10.63 2.86 10.50
N ARG A 26 -9.67 2.13 11.04
CA ARG A 26 -8.32 2.01 10.52
C ARG A 26 -8.00 0.60 10.08
N PHE A 27 -6.97 0.47 9.27
CA PHE A 27 -6.39 -0.79 8.85
C PHE A 27 -4.93 -0.83 9.29
N PRO A 28 -4.60 -1.49 10.41
CA PRO A 28 -3.23 -1.57 10.90
C PRO A 28 -2.34 -2.54 10.13
N ASP A 29 -2.91 -3.52 9.41
CA ASP A 29 -2.16 -4.49 8.61
C ASP A 29 -2.24 -4.12 7.12
N PHE A 30 -1.15 -3.55 6.64
CA PHE A 30 -0.99 -3.12 5.25
C PHE A 30 0.47 -3.26 4.82
N GLY A 31 0.69 -3.25 3.51
CA GLY A 31 2.00 -3.15 2.90
C GLY A 31 1.94 -2.29 1.65
N GLY A 32 3.09 -1.84 1.20
CA GLY A 32 3.14 -1.08 -0.04
C GLY A 32 4.52 -0.56 -0.35
N GLN A 33 4.65 -0.10 -1.58
CA GLN A 33 5.86 0.53 -2.09
C GLN A 33 5.49 1.58 -3.13
N PHE A 34 6.37 2.56 -3.30
CA PHE A 34 6.20 3.55 -4.35
C PHE A 34 7.54 4.04 -4.89
N VAL A 35 7.49 4.44 -6.14
CA VAL A 35 8.56 5.16 -6.84
C VAL A 35 7.98 6.48 -7.29
N LEU A 36 8.67 7.57 -7.01
CA LEU A 36 8.28 8.90 -7.46
C LEU A 36 9.44 9.45 -8.30
N ASP A 37 9.20 9.58 -9.59
CA ASP A 37 10.12 10.16 -10.56
C ASP A 37 9.53 11.44 -11.12
N ARG A 38 10.05 12.59 -10.69
CA ARG A 38 9.58 13.91 -11.13
C ARG A 38 10.00 14.27 -12.56
N HIS A 39 10.95 13.53 -13.13
CA HIS A 39 11.57 13.84 -14.41
C HIS A 39 11.36 12.75 -15.47
N GLY A 40 10.76 11.65 -15.08
CA GLY A 40 10.56 10.47 -15.93
C GLY A 40 9.15 9.86 -15.81
N ALA A 41 8.89 8.87 -16.65
CA ALA A 41 7.62 8.15 -16.70
C ALA A 41 7.57 6.93 -15.72
N ALA A 42 8.53 6.85 -14.79
CA ALA A 42 8.71 5.65 -13.96
C ALA A 42 8.06 5.73 -12.57
N SER A 43 7.11 6.65 -12.37
CA SER A 43 6.38 6.74 -11.10
C SER A 43 5.39 5.58 -10.97
N ARG A 44 5.37 4.95 -9.79
CA ARG A 44 4.50 3.81 -9.50
C ARG A 44 4.10 3.82 -8.03
N VAL A 45 2.89 3.41 -7.75
CA VAL A 45 2.35 3.23 -6.40
C VAL A 45 1.67 1.88 -6.31
N ASP A 46 2.11 1.04 -5.36
CA ASP A 46 1.48 -0.23 -5.02
C ASP A 46 1.18 -0.27 -3.53
N VAL A 47 -0.08 -0.47 -3.17
CA VAL A 47 -0.52 -0.60 -1.77
C VAL A 47 -1.45 -1.80 -1.65
N SER A 48 -1.28 -2.58 -0.60
CA SER A 48 -2.19 -3.66 -0.24
C SER A 48 -2.57 -3.58 1.23
N ILE A 49 -3.82 -3.91 1.55
CA ILE A 49 -4.41 -3.77 2.88
C ILE A 49 -5.13 -5.06 3.21
N GLN A 50 -4.85 -5.62 4.39
CA GLN A 50 -5.55 -6.79 4.90
C GLN A 50 -6.87 -6.37 5.51
N MET A 51 -7.99 -6.76 4.90
CA MET A 51 -9.32 -6.30 5.28
C MET A 51 -9.75 -6.79 6.66
N ALA A 52 -9.26 -7.97 7.08
CA ALA A 52 -9.52 -8.51 8.41
C ALA A 52 -8.92 -7.67 9.55
N SER A 53 -7.96 -6.79 9.24
CA SER A 53 -7.32 -5.90 10.21
C SER A 53 -8.16 -4.70 10.60
N VAL A 54 -9.35 -4.52 10.01
CA VAL A 54 -10.24 -3.40 10.31
C VAL A 54 -10.46 -3.21 11.82
N ASP A 55 -10.25 -1.99 12.31
CA ASP A 55 -10.37 -1.63 13.72
C ASP A 55 -11.00 -0.25 13.88
N CYS A 56 -12.17 -0.20 14.48
CA CYS A 56 -12.88 1.02 14.89
C CYS A 56 -12.91 1.21 16.41
N HIS A 57 -12.03 0.51 17.16
CA HIS A 57 -11.91 0.54 18.62
C HIS A 57 -13.13 -0.03 19.36
N ASP A 58 -13.97 -0.80 18.70
CA ASP A 58 -15.15 -1.47 19.27
C ASP A 58 -15.24 -2.88 18.70
N SER A 59 -15.19 -3.90 19.57
CA SER A 59 -15.14 -5.30 19.15
C SER A 59 -16.42 -5.73 18.42
N TYR A 60 -17.59 -5.29 18.87
CA TYR A 60 -18.88 -5.61 18.23
C TYR A 60 -18.93 -5.06 16.80
N TRP A 61 -18.52 -3.80 16.62
CA TRP A 61 -18.47 -3.18 15.29
C TRP A 61 -17.38 -3.76 14.42
N ASN A 62 -16.21 -4.13 14.98
CA ASN A 62 -15.16 -4.81 14.26
C ASN A 62 -15.64 -6.14 13.66
N ASP A 63 -16.34 -6.97 14.44
CA ASP A 63 -16.88 -8.23 13.97
C ASP A 63 -17.95 -8.01 12.89
N ARG A 64 -18.79 -7.01 13.09
CA ARG A 64 -19.81 -6.67 12.12
C ARG A 64 -19.22 -6.16 10.79
N LEU A 65 -18.18 -5.32 10.85
CA LEU A 65 -17.46 -4.85 9.67
C LEU A 65 -16.81 -6.00 8.88
N ARG A 66 -16.31 -7.04 9.58
CA ARG A 66 -15.70 -8.21 8.93
C ARG A 66 -16.72 -9.16 8.31
N SER A 67 -18.00 -9.08 8.70
CA SER A 67 -19.05 -10.02 8.30
C SER A 67 -19.37 -9.96 6.81
N PRO A 68 -20.04 -11.00 6.25
CA PRO A 68 -20.48 -11.04 4.85
C PRO A 68 -21.41 -9.89 4.44
N ASP A 69 -22.15 -9.32 5.39
CA ASP A 69 -23.03 -8.18 5.12
C ASP A 69 -22.28 -6.87 4.87
N TRP A 70 -20.98 -6.81 5.22
CA TRP A 70 -20.16 -5.59 5.14
C TRP A 70 -18.94 -5.83 4.26
N LEU A 71 -17.76 -6.04 4.86
CA LEU A 71 -16.51 -6.18 4.11
C LEU A 71 -16.28 -7.59 3.56
N ASP A 72 -17.02 -8.60 4.07
CA ASP A 72 -16.90 -10.02 3.68
C ASP A 72 -15.43 -10.47 3.58
N VAL A 73 -14.70 -10.25 4.66
CA VAL A 73 -13.24 -10.42 4.69
C VAL A 73 -12.78 -11.86 4.42
N GLN A 74 -13.68 -12.84 4.58
CA GLN A 74 -13.40 -14.24 4.25
C GLN A 74 -13.34 -14.45 2.73
N ARG A 75 -14.20 -13.77 1.99
CA ARG A 75 -14.27 -13.84 0.54
C ARG A 75 -13.35 -12.83 -0.13
N TYR A 76 -13.20 -11.67 0.48
CA TYR A 76 -12.39 -10.55 -0.04
C TYR A 76 -11.37 -10.12 1.01
N PRO A 77 -10.30 -10.92 1.23
CA PRO A 77 -9.36 -10.69 2.33
C PRO A 77 -8.48 -9.46 2.13
N GLN A 78 -8.38 -8.95 0.89
CA GLN A 78 -7.45 -7.88 0.55
C GLN A 78 -8.12 -6.78 -0.27
N MET A 79 -7.77 -5.54 0.02
CA MET A 79 -7.94 -4.38 -0.84
C MET A 79 -6.58 -3.99 -1.41
N SER A 80 -6.52 -3.58 -2.67
CA SER A 80 -5.26 -3.15 -3.30
C SER A 80 -5.46 -1.93 -4.19
N PHE A 81 -4.45 -1.07 -4.23
CA PHE A 81 -4.35 0.04 -5.17
C PHE A 81 -3.06 -0.09 -5.96
N HIS A 82 -3.17 0.04 -7.28
CA HIS A 82 -2.06 0.00 -8.22
C HIS A 82 -2.13 1.18 -9.17
N SER A 83 -1.03 1.93 -9.29
CA SER A 83 -0.91 3.04 -10.24
C SER A 83 0.48 3.04 -10.88
N GLU A 84 0.52 3.25 -12.19
CA GLU A 84 1.73 3.51 -12.97
C GLU A 84 1.75 4.96 -13.50
N HIS A 85 0.77 5.76 -13.09
CA HIS A 85 0.64 7.15 -13.53
C HIS A 85 0.52 8.08 -12.33
N VAL A 86 1.54 8.92 -12.14
CA VAL A 86 1.57 9.95 -11.08
C VAL A 86 1.88 11.30 -11.71
N GLU A 87 0.94 12.21 -11.61
CA GLU A 87 1.08 13.59 -12.09
C GLU A 87 1.42 14.52 -10.92
N PHE A 88 2.57 15.19 -11.01
CA PHE A 88 3.00 16.15 -9.99
C PHE A 88 2.38 17.52 -10.21
N GLN A 89 1.81 18.07 -9.16
CA GLN A 89 1.21 19.40 -9.13
C GLN A 89 2.03 20.32 -8.19
N GLY A 90 3.16 20.82 -8.70
CA GLY A 90 4.12 21.59 -7.91
C GLY A 90 5.07 20.71 -7.10
N SER A 91 5.55 21.25 -5.96
CA SER A 91 6.59 20.61 -5.17
C SER A 91 6.08 19.58 -4.15
N ASP A 92 4.86 19.77 -3.67
CA ASP A 92 4.30 19.07 -2.49
C ASP A 92 2.98 18.36 -2.77
N ARG A 93 2.52 18.34 -4.02
CA ARG A 93 1.28 17.68 -4.44
C ARG A 93 1.50 16.77 -5.64
N ALA A 94 0.69 15.72 -5.70
CA ALA A 94 0.60 14.84 -6.86
C ALA A 94 -0.77 14.16 -6.91
N VAL A 95 -1.14 13.63 -8.06
CA VAL A 95 -2.29 12.76 -8.24
C VAL A 95 -1.81 11.45 -8.82
N ALA A 96 -2.11 10.34 -8.15
CA ALA A 96 -1.88 9.01 -8.67
C ALA A 96 -3.19 8.45 -9.22
N SER A 97 -3.29 8.29 -10.54
CA SER A 97 -4.43 7.66 -11.20
C SER A 97 -4.17 6.17 -11.34
N GLY A 98 -5.06 5.35 -10.81
CA GLY A 98 -4.81 3.90 -10.74
C GLY A 98 -6.06 3.07 -10.47
N GLU A 99 -5.85 1.78 -10.34
CA GLU A 99 -6.87 0.79 -10.11
C GLU A 99 -6.98 0.47 -8.62
N LEU A 100 -8.17 0.68 -8.06
CA LEU A 100 -8.53 0.19 -6.73
C LEU A 100 -9.35 -1.07 -6.86
N ASN A 101 -8.83 -2.19 -6.34
CA ASN A 101 -9.61 -3.41 -6.14
C ASN A 101 -10.11 -3.42 -4.70
N LEU A 102 -11.42 -3.41 -4.54
CA LEU A 102 -12.12 -3.46 -3.26
C LEU A 102 -13.34 -4.38 -3.41
N HIS A 103 -13.52 -5.30 -2.47
CA HIS A 103 -14.64 -6.25 -2.48
C HIS A 103 -14.75 -7.05 -3.80
N GLY A 104 -13.60 -7.39 -4.42
CA GLY A 104 -13.50 -8.10 -5.68
C GLY A 104 -13.88 -7.30 -6.93
N ILE A 105 -14.15 -6.01 -6.80
CA ILE A 105 -14.47 -5.10 -7.90
C ILE A 105 -13.32 -4.12 -8.10
N THR A 106 -12.86 -3.99 -9.33
CA THR A 106 -11.80 -3.05 -9.70
C THR A 106 -12.38 -1.80 -10.38
N ARG A 107 -11.96 -0.63 -9.95
CA ARG A 107 -12.33 0.67 -10.51
C ARG A 107 -11.15 1.61 -10.62
N GLN A 108 -11.19 2.50 -11.60
CA GLN A 108 -10.26 3.62 -11.69
C GLN A 108 -10.56 4.62 -10.58
N VAL A 109 -9.53 5.02 -9.84
CA VAL A 109 -9.60 5.97 -8.73
C VAL A 109 -8.41 6.91 -8.81
N GLU A 110 -8.64 8.16 -8.44
CA GLU A 110 -7.59 9.14 -8.24
C GLU A 110 -7.25 9.21 -6.75
N LEU A 111 -5.97 9.04 -6.44
CA LEU A 111 -5.41 9.24 -5.11
C LEU A 111 -4.71 10.59 -5.08
N GLU A 112 -5.36 11.57 -4.44
CA GLU A 112 -4.82 12.91 -4.26
C GLU A 112 -3.75 12.90 -3.16
N ILE A 113 -2.53 13.29 -3.52
CA ILE A 113 -1.38 13.32 -2.61
C ILE A 113 -1.03 14.77 -2.31
N SER A 114 -0.86 15.08 -1.04
CA SER A 114 -0.49 16.39 -0.53
C SER A 114 0.57 16.30 0.56
N GLN A 115 1.16 17.43 0.95
CA GLN A 115 2.24 17.48 1.94
C GLN A 115 3.38 16.52 1.61
N LEU A 116 3.60 16.28 0.31
CA LEU A 116 4.62 15.37 -0.18
C LEU A 116 6.01 15.98 0.05
N SER A 117 6.77 15.38 0.93
CA SER A 117 8.13 15.79 1.27
C SER A 117 9.07 14.59 1.20
N CYS A 118 9.85 14.55 0.13
CA CYS A 118 10.85 13.51 -0.12
C CYS A 118 12.20 14.20 -0.30
N PRO A 119 13.07 14.23 0.72
CA PRO A 119 14.37 14.86 0.61
C PRO A 119 15.24 14.17 -0.45
N ALA A 120 16.14 14.95 -1.04
CA ALA A 120 17.12 14.42 -1.99
C ALA A 120 18.01 13.36 -1.32
N ALA A 121 18.49 12.39 -2.10
CA ALA A 121 19.23 11.21 -1.62
C ALA A 121 20.53 11.50 -0.84
N SER A 122 20.97 12.75 -0.77
CA SER A 122 22.17 13.19 -0.07
C SER A 122 21.91 13.90 1.27
N ALA A 123 20.65 14.24 1.55
CA ALA A 123 20.29 14.82 2.85
C ALA A 123 19.98 13.69 3.84
N ALA A 124 20.35 13.84 5.10
CA ALA A 124 20.22 12.86 6.19
C ALA A 124 18.77 12.43 6.46
N GLY A 125 18.12 11.78 5.51
CA GLY A 125 16.74 11.31 5.62
C GLY A 125 16.33 10.46 4.43
N ASP A 126 16.35 9.15 4.64
CA ASP A 126 15.84 8.18 3.67
C ASP A 126 14.30 8.02 3.72
N THR A 127 13.60 9.02 4.25
CA THR A 127 12.14 8.97 4.43
C THR A 127 11.43 9.98 3.53
N CYS A 128 10.25 9.59 3.09
CA CYS A 128 9.34 10.40 2.31
C CYS A 128 8.00 10.46 3.03
N SER A 129 7.54 11.63 3.47
CA SER A 129 6.24 11.79 4.13
C SER A 129 5.20 12.35 3.17
N PHE A 130 3.94 11.95 3.37
CA PHE A 130 2.81 12.41 2.54
C PHE A 130 1.48 12.22 3.26
N VAL A 131 0.47 12.95 2.79
CA VAL A 131 -0.93 12.69 3.08
C VAL A 131 -1.63 12.39 1.77
N ALA A 132 -2.45 11.34 1.73
CA ALA A 132 -3.19 10.99 0.54
C ALA A 132 -4.65 10.71 0.85
N HIS A 133 -5.54 11.06 -0.10
CA HIS A 133 -6.99 10.89 0.00
C HIS A 133 -7.55 10.33 -1.29
N ALA A 134 -8.53 9.43 -1.16
CA ALA A 134 -9.35 8.99 -2.28
C ALA A 134 -10.83 8.94 -1.85
N LEU A 135 -11.70 9.51 -2.67
CA LEU A 135 -13.14 9.44 -2.47
C LEU A 135 -13.73 8.34 -3.36
N VAL A 136 -14.36 7.36 -2.73
CA VAL A 136 -15.00 6.26 -3.42
C VAL A 136 -16.48 6.14 -3.04
N LYS A 137 -17.29 5.59 -3.94
CA LYS A 137 -18.70 5.29 -3.65
C LYS A 137 -18.84 3.83 -3.28
N ARG A 138 -19.43 3.56 -2.14
CA ARG A 138 -19.68 2.19 -1.66
C ARG A 138 -20.48 1.36 -2.66
N SER A 139 -21.49 1.96 -3.29
CA SER A 139 -22.31 1.31 -4.32
C SER A 139 -21.50 0.78 -5.51
N ASP A 140 -20.41 1.46 -5.87
CA ASP A 140 -19.58 1.08 -7.03
C ASP A 140 -18.77 -0.21 -6.76
N TYR A 141 -18.67 -0.61 -5.50
CA TYR A 141 -17.99 -1.82 -5.02
C TYR A 141 -18.96 -2.86 -4.43
N GLY A 142 -20.27 -2.73 -4.76
CA GLY A 142 -21.27 -3.73 -4.36
C GLY A 142 -21.71 -3.66 -2.90
N PHE A 143 -21.34 -2.64 -2.14
CA PHE A 143 -21.81 -2.47 -0.77
C PHE A 143 -23.23 -1.89 -0.78
N ALA A 144 -24.22 -2.74 -0.56
CA ALA A 144 -25.63 -2.36 -0.52
C ALA A 144 -26.15 -2.07 0.89
N HIS A 145 -25.54 -2.69 1.91
CA HIS A 145 -26.01 -2.57 3.29
C HIS A 145 -25.72 -1.20 3.90
N GLY A 146 -26.71 -0.66 4.59
CA GLY A 146 -26.58 0.60 5.34
C GLY A 146 -26.46 1.88 4.49
N LEU A 147 -26.68 1.84 3.17
CA LEU A 147 -26.64 3.02 2.30
C LEU A 147 -27.70 4.05 2.69
N TRP A 148 -28.81 3.61 3.28
CA TRP A 148 -29.90 4.46 3.72
C TRP A 148 -29.66 5.11 5.09
N ILE A 149 -28.77 4.55 5.91
CA ILE A 149 -28.39 5.10 7.22
C ILE A 149 -27.06 5.86 7.12
N GLY A 150 -26.10 5.34 6.35
CA GLY A 150 -24.78 5.93 6.16
C GLY A 150 -24.58 6.41 4.72
N GLY A 151 -23.82 7.48 4.54
CA GLY A 151 -23.54 8.03 3.22
C GLY A 151 -22.91 7.02 2.27
N ASN A 152 -23.15 7.20 0.98
CA ASN A 152 -22.56 6.38 -0.08
C ASN A 152 -21.05 6.65 -0.29
N GLN A 153 -20.59 7.82 0.15
CA GLN A 153 -19.18 8.22 -0.01
C GLN A 153 -18.31 7.71 1.15
N VAL A 154 -17.17 7.18 0.81
CA VAL A 154 -16.09 6.81 1.73
C VAL A 154 -14.87 7.61 1.38
N ASP A 155 -14.32 8.30 2.35
CA ASP A 155 -13.01 8.93 2.29
C ASP A 155 -11.96 7.94 2.81
N ILE A 156 -11.07 7.50 1.93
CA ILE A 156 -9.90 6.71 2.27
C ILE A 156 -8.77 7.70 2.52
N ALA A 157 -8.28 7.75 3.76
CA ALA A 157 -7.24 8.69 4.16
C ALA A 157 -5.98 7.95 4.59
N ILE A 158 -4.84 8.40 4.07
CA ILE A 158 -3.52 7.84 4.37
C ILE A 158 -2.62 8.97 4.87
N SER A 159 -2.09 8.84 6.09
CA SER A 159 -0.95 9.64 6.54
C SER A 159 0.26 8.73 6.54
N GLY A 160 1.16 8.92 5.58
CA GLY A 160 2.15 7.93 5.23
C GLY A 160 3.60 8.41 5.36
N VAL A 161 4.44 7.47 5.73
CA VAL A 161 5.90 7.60 5.67
C VAL A 161 6.44 6.43 4.84
N GLY A 162 7.20 6.76 3.80
CA GLY A 162 7.96 5.78 3.05
C GLY A 162 9.43 5.83 3.47
N VAL A 163 10.03 4.67 3.66
CA VAL A 163 11.46 4.52 3.91
C VAL A 163 12.13 4.03 2.63
N ARG A 164 13.23 4.67 2.24
CA ARG A 164 14.00 4.26 1.07
C ARG A 164 14.49 2.82 1.27
N ARG A 165 14.16 1.97 0.31
CA ARG A 165 14.75 0.64 0.21
C ARG A 165 15.82 0.72 -0.85
N ASP A 166 17.07 0.49 -0.47
CA ASP A 166 18.14 0.28 -1.41
C ASP A 166 17.74 -0.89 -2.30
N ALA A 167 17.96 -0.77 -3.60
CA ALA A 167 17.77 -1.90 -4.50
C ALA A 167 18.69 -3.01 -3.98
N SER A 168 18.12 -4.11 -3.46
CA SER A 168 18.91 -5.28 -3.08
C SER A 168 19.90 -5.57 -4.20
N PRO A 169 21.19 -5.75 -3.89
CA PRO A 169 22.13 -6.13 -4.91
C PRO A 169 21.63 -7.43 -5.54
N ARG A 170 21.33 -7.35 -6.84
CA ARG A 170 21.02 -8.53 -7.65
C ARG A 170 22.17 -9.51 -7.46
N ASN A 171 21.88 -10.66 -6.87
CA ASN A 171 22.70 -11.87 -6.86
C ASN A 171 24.22 -11.61 -6.83
N ALA A 172 24.80 -11.68 -5.65
CA ALA A 172 26.18 -12.08 -5.57
C ALA A 172 26.26 -13.44 -6.27
N GLU A 173 26.79 -13.42 -7.47
CA GLU A 173 27.18 -14.58 -8.25
C GLU A 173 27.96 -15.50 -7.32
N ALA A 174 27.46 -16.70 -7.10
CA ALA A 174 28.16 -17.71 -6.31
C ALA A 174 29.55 -17.91 -6.92
N PRO A 175 30.64 -17.89 -6.14
CA PRO A 175 31.96 -18.12 -6.66
C PRO A 175 32.02 -19.51 -7.31
N PRO A 176 32.70 -19.68 -8.46
CA PRO A 176 32.77 -20.95 -9.14
C PRO A 176 33.43 -21.97 -8.22
N ALA A 177 32.80 -23.13 -8.10
CA ALA A 177 33.33 -24.27 -7.36
C ALA A 177 34.71 -24.62 -7.87
N GLN A 178 35.73 -24.48 -7.02
CA GLN A 178 37.06 -24.92 -7.31
C GLN A 178 37.08 -26.46 -7.37
N SER A 179 37.26 -26.99 -8.57
CA SER A 179 37.52 -28.42 -8.79
C SER A 179 38.86 -28.77 -8.21
N THR A 180 38.90 -29.40 -7.06
CA THR A 180 40.07 -30.04 -6.51
C THR A 180 40.35 -31.31 -7.31
N SER A 181 41.28 -31.24 -8.25
CA SER A 181 41.87 -32.39 -8.93
C SER A 181 42.76 -33.14 -7.93
N ALA A 182 42.28 -34.25 -7.41
CA ALA A 182 43.09 -35.17 -6.64
C ALA A 182 43.98 -35.99 -7.63
N THR A 183 45.23 -35.61 -7.75
CA THR A 183 46.25 -36.41 -8.41
C THR A 183 46.63 -37.56 -7.50
N GLY A 184 46.13 -38.73 -7.80
CA GLY A 184 46.54 -39.97 -7.15
C GLY A 184 47.95 -40.37 -7.58
N ASN A 185 48.86 -40.36 -6.62
CA ASN A 185 50.21 -40.88 -6.82
C ASN A 185 50.24 -42.35 -6.42
N LEU A 186 50.36 -43.25 -7.43
CA LEU A 186 50.60 -44.68 -7.27
C LEU A 186 52.07 -44.87 -7.04
N THR A 187 52.51 -45.13 -5.81
CA THR A 187 53.86 -45.67 -5.53
C THR A 187 53.73 -47.15 -5.34
N ARG A 188 54.32 -47.92 -6.30
CA ARG A 188 54.65 -49.32 -6.14
C ARG A 188 55.72 -49.45 -5.10
N LEU A 189 55.60 -50.43 -4.22
CA LEU A 189 56.71 -51.12 -3.59
C LEU A 189 56.39 -52.60 -3.42
N ARG A 190 57.32 -53.39 -3.71
CA ARG A 190 57.59 -54.81 -3.70
C ARG A 190 56.99 -55.57 -2.49
#